data_58d5c48394a7e4e5780b0bcd6dfc5bbc
#
_entry.id   58d5c48394a7e4e5780b0bcd6dfc5bbc
#
_cell.length_a   1.000
_cell.length_b   1.000
_cell.length_c   1.000
_cell.angle_alpha   90.00
_cell.angle_beta   90.00
_cell.angle_gamma   90.00
#
_symmetry.space_group_name_H-M   'P 1'
#
loop_
_entity.id
_entity.type
_entity.pdbx_description
1 polymer ?
#
loop_
_entity_poly.entity_id
_entity_poly.type
_entity_poly.pdbx_seq_one_letter_code
_entity_poly.pdbx_strand_id
1 'polypeptide(L)'
;RRKEMEEKKAAVVGQPFLDLEEADPDGNLHKLSEYAGKGKWVLVDFWASWCGPCKREMPNVVAAYKKYHKKGFDIVGLSFDREKDAWVKAISEWGMPWIHLSDLKFWDTVASDVYTVNAIPDNILIDPEGTVVARDLRGEALEEKLSEIFR
;
A
#
# COMPACT_ATOMS: atom_id res chain seq x y z
N ARG A 1 -3.94 -24.00 7.70
CA ARG A 1 -4.15 -22.60 8.06
C ARG A 1 -3.25 -21.65 7.32
N ARG A 2 -1.96 -21.87 7.44
CA ARG A 2 -0.97 -21.06 6.74
C ARG A 2 -1.16 -21.13 5.24
N LYS A 3 -1.42 -22.33 4.72
CA LYS A 3 -1.68 -22.57 3.32
C LYS A 3 -2.97 -21.86 2.88
N GLU A 4 -4.02 -21.92 3.71
CA GLU A 4 -5.27 -21.22 3.42
C GLU A 4 -5.08 -19.71 3.36
N MET A 5 -4.28 -19.14 4.26
CA MET A 5 -3.98 -17.72 4.25
C MET A 5 -3.23 -17.31 2.99
N GLU A 6 -2.25 -18.10 2.59
CA GLU A 6 -1.49 -17.85 1.37
C GLU A 6 -2.36 -17.96 0.12
N GLU A 7 -3.28 -18.92 0.09
CA GLU A 7 -4.25 -19.07 -0.99
C GLU A 7 -5.18 -17.86 -1.09
N LYS A 8 -5.65 -17.36 0.04
CA LYS A 8 -6.49 -16.15 0.08
C LYS A 8 -5.73 -14.91 -0.40
N LYS A 9 -4.47 -14.78 0.01
CA LYS A 9 -3.62 -13.68 -0.45
C LYS A 9 -3.39 -13.75 -1.95
N ALA A 10 -3.10 -14.94 -2.47
CA ALA A 10 -2.89 -15.15 -3.90
C ALA A 10 -4.17 -14.91 -4.71
N ALA A 11 -5.33 -15.23 -4.14
CA ALA A 11 -6.62 -15.06 -4.81
C ALA A 11 -6.99 -13.59 -5.06
N VAL A 12 -6.34 -12.65 -4.36
CA VAL A 12 -6.55 -11.21 -4.57
C VAL A 12 -6.00 -10.80 -5.94
N VAL A 13 -4.90 -11.41 -6.37
CA VAL A 13 -4.26 -11.09 -7.67
C VAL A 13 -5.15 -11.60 -8.81
N GLY A 14 -5.40 -10.73 -9.78
CA GLY A 14 -6.25 -11.00 -10.91
C GLY A 14 -7.71 -10.54 -10.72
N GLN A 15 -8.06 -10.09 -9.52
CA GLN A 15 -9.40 -9.63 -9.20
C GLN A 15 -9.49 -8.11 -9.21
N PRO A 16 -10.69 -7.54 -9.39
CA PRO A 16 -10.91 -6.11 -9.17
C PRO A 16 -10.52 -5.76 -7.73
N PHE A 17 -9.95 -4.57 -7.54
CA PHE A 17 -9.65 -4.12 -6.18
C PHE A 17 -10.94 -3.99 -5.36
N LEU A 18 -10.81 -4.20 -4.05
CA LEU A 18 -11.92 -4.04 -3.12
C LEU A 18 -11.78 -2.68 -2.43
N ASP A 19 -12.84 -1.88 -2.46
CA ASP A 19 -12.82 -0.56 -1.87
C ASP A 19 -12.82 -0.62 -0.35
N LEU A 20 -12.26 0.40 0.27
CA LEU A 20 -12.30 0.61 1.71
C LEU A 20 -12.19 2.09 2.01
N GLU A 21 -12.55 2.48 3.22
CA GLU A 21 -12.52 3.88 3.64
C GLU A 21 -11.76 4.01 4.95
N GLU A 22 -10.80 4.93 4.98
CA GLU A 22 -10.02 5.24 6.18
C GLU A 22 -9.72 6.73 6.21
N ALA A 23 -9.30 7.23 7.37
CA ALA A 23 -9.03 8.65 7.55
C ALA A 23 -7.56 9.01 7.25
N ASP A 24 -7.36 10.21 6.70
CA ASP A 24 -6.04 10.81 6.60
C ASP A 24 -5.61 11.39 7.97
N PRO A 25 -4.37 11.91 8.11
CA PRO A 25 -3.91 12.48 9.38
C PRO A 25 -4.75 13.64 9.92
N ASP A 26 -5.48 14.32 9.05
CA ASP A 26 -6.36 15.43 9.46
C ASP A 26 -7.77 14.96 9.83
N GLY A 27 -8.02 13.65 9.76
CA GLY A 27 -9.31 13.06 10.11
C GLY A 27 -10.32 13.03 8.97
N ASN A 28 -9.93 13.41 7.75
CA ASN A 28 -10.82 13.38 6.59
C ASN A 28 -10.87 11.96 6.02
N LEU A 29 -12.07 11.47 5.76
CA LEU A 29 -12.27 10.13 5.22
C LEU A 29 -11.99 10.11 3.71
N HIS A 30 -11.29 9.06 3.27
CA HIS A 30 -10.99 8.82 1.86
C HIS A 30 -11.26 7.37 1.52
N LYS A 31 -11.78 7.15 0.32
CA LYS A 31 -11.97 5.79 -0.20
C LYS A 31 -10.80 5.46 -1.12
N LEU A 32 -10.40 4.19 -1.13
CA LEU A 32 -9.35 3.73 -2.05
C LEU A 32 -9.74 4.02 -3.51
N SER A 33 -11.03 3.95 -3.83
CA SER A 33 -11.56 4.24 -5.16
C SER A 33 -11.37 5.70 -5.61
N GLU A 34 -10.98 6.60 -4.72
CA GLU A 34 -10.61 7.97 -5.13
C GLU A 34 -9.28 7.97 -5.90
N TYR A 35 -8.47 6.94 -5.73
CA TYR A 35 -7.14 6.84 -6.34
C TYR A 35 -7.02 5.69 -7.32
N ALA A 36 -7.52 4.51 -6.96
CA ALA A 36 -7.45 3.32 -7.79
C ALA A 36 -8.58 3.27 -8.81
N GLY A 37 -8.31 2.71 -9.99
CA GLY A 37 -9.29 2.62 -11.07
C GLY A 37 -9.54 3.94 -11.78
N LYS A 38 -8.60 4.88 -11.69
CA LYS A 38 -8.74 6.24 -12.24
C LYS A 38 -7.68 6.55 -13.30
N GLY A 39 -7.20 5.54 -14.00
CA GLY A 39 -6.26 5.73 -15.09
C GLY A 39 -4.79 5.75 -14.69
N LYS A 40 -4.48 5.55 -13.42
CA LYS A 40 -3.11 5.47 -12.92
C LYS A 40 -2.84 4.10 -12.33
N TRP A 41 -1.57 3.71 -12.33
CA TRP A 41 -1.10 2.57 -11.57
C TRP A 41 -1.00 2.97 -10.10
N VAL A 42 -1.54 2.17 -9.19
CA VAL A 42 -1.54 2.48 -7.76
C VAL A 42 -0.94 1.33 -6.98
N LEU A 43 0.09 1.63 -6.20
CA LEU A 43 0.63 0.70 -5.20
C LEU A 43 -0.05 1.00 -3.87
N VAL A 44 -0.73 0.02 -3.32
CA VAL A 44 -1.28 0.12 -1.96
C VAL A 44 -0.29 -0.54 -1.03
N ASP A 45 0.32 0.25 -0.16
CA ASP A 45 1.41 -0.18 0.72
C ASP A 45 0.89 -0.37 2.15
N PHE A 46 0.95 -1.61 2.64
CA PHE A 46 0.55 -1.95 4.01
C PHE A 46 1.78 -1.87 4.90
N TRP A 47 1.78 -0.93 5.84
CA TRP A 47 2.96 -0.58 6.63
C TRP A 47 2.57 -0.12 8.04
N ALA A 48 3.56 0.14 8.89
CA ALA A 48 3.36 0.78 10.18
C ALA A 48 4.65 1.44 10.65
N SER A 49 4.52 2.45 11.50
CA SER A 49 5.68 3.16 12.05
C SER A 49 6.54 2.26 12.96
N TRP A 50 5.92 1.28 13.60
CA TRP A 50 6.61 0.33 14.48
C TRP A 50 7.27 -0.83 13.74
N CYS A 51 7.08 -0.91 12.43
CA CYS A 51 7.55 -2.03 11.62
C CYS A 51 8.96 -1.78 11.09
N GLY A 52 9.96 -2.44 11.69
CA GLY A 52 11.36 -2.32 11.25
C GLY A 52 11.61 -2.69 9.81
N PRO A 53 11.10 -3.86 9.34
CA PRO A 53 11.23 -4.23 7.92
C PRO A 53 10.57 -3.22 6.96
N CYS A 54 9.45 -2.60 7.36
CA CYS A 54 8.82 -1.55 6.57
C CYS A 54 9.74 -0.35 6.40
N LYS A 55 10.40 0.06 7.48
CA LYS A 55 11.35 1.17 7.46
C LYS A 55 12.53 0.86 6.53
N ARG A 56 13.06 -0.36 6.59
CA ARG A 56 14.18 -0.77 5.74
C ARG A 56 13.81 -0.83 4.26
N GLU A 57 12.56 -1.18 3.96
CA GLU A 57 12.07 -1.24 2.57
C GLU A 57 11.76 0.15 2.00
N MET A 58 11.46 1.12 2.86
CA MET A 58 10.96 2.42 2.43
C MET A 58 11.84 3.17 1.43
N PRO A 59 13.19 3.14 1.50
CA PRO A 59 14.01 3.77 0.46
C PRO A 59 13.68 3.28 -0.95
N ASN A 60 13.36 1.99 -1.12
CA ASN A 60 12.98 1.44 -2.42
C ASN A 60 11.62 1.99 -2.88
N VAL A 61 10.68 2.10 -1.97
CA VAL A 61 9.32 2.61 -2.26
C VAL A 61 9.38 4.10 -2.62
N VAL A 62 10.14 4.88 -1.86
CA VAL A 62 10.33 6.32 -2.13
C VAL A 62 11.02 6.53 -3.48
N ALA A 63 12.05 5.72 -3.79
CA ALA A 63 12.74 5.79 -5.07
C ALA A 63 11.79 5.49 -6.23
N ALA A 64 10.93 4.48 -6.07
CA ALA A 64 9.93 4.14 -7.08
C ALA A 64 8.96 5.29 -7.32
N TYR A 65 8.49 5.92 -6.25
CA TYR A 65 7.59 7.06 -6.36
C TYR A 65 8.24 8.22 -7.11
N LYS A 66 9.46 8.58 -6.75
CA LYS A 66 10.20 9.67 -7.39
C LYS A 66 10.42 9.40 -8.88
N LYS A 67 10.72 8.16 -9.23
CA LYS A 67 11.04 7.79 -10.62
C LYS A 67 9.81 7.72 -11.51
N TYR A 68 8.70 7.19 -11.01
CA TYR A 68 7.53 6.85 -11.83
C TYR A 68 6.29 7.70 -11.59
N HIS A 69 6.25 8.51 -10.56
CA HIS A 69 5.06 9.31 -10.22
C HIS A 69 4.55 10.13 -11.41
N LYS A 70 5.44 10.83 -12.10
CA LYS A 70 5.06 11.67 -13.25
C LYS A 70 4.65 10.87 -14.47
N LYS A 71 4.90 9.57 -14.47
CA LYS A 71 4.57 8.69 -15.59
C LYS A 71 3.21 8.01 -15.42
N GLY A 72 2.49 8.32 -14.34
CA GLY A 72 1.19 7.72 -14.05
C GLY A 72 1.19 6.67 -12.96
N PHE A 73 2.08 6.81 -11.99
CA PHE A 73 2.18 5.93 -10.82
C PHE A 73 1.89 6.70 -9.55
N ASP A 74 1.08 6.13 -8.67
CA ASP A 74 0.77 6.71 -7.38
C ASP A 74 0.85 5.63 -6.29
N ILE A 75 0.94 6.08 -5.04
CA ILE A 75 1.00 5.20 -3.87
C ILE A 75 -0.06 5.64 -2.87
N VAL A 76 -0.73 4.68 -2.26
CA VAL A 76 -1.61 4.89 -1.11
C VAL A 76 -1.06 4.08 0.04
N GLY A 77 -0.64 4.73 1.12
CA GLY A 77 -0.17 4.05 2.32
C GLY A 77 -1.33 3.74 3.26
N LEU A 78 -1.50 2.48 3.62
CA LEU A 78 -2.50 2.06 4.60
C LEU A 78 -1.76 1.59 5.86
N SER A 79 -1.85 2.38 6.92
CA SER A 79 -1.09 2.15 8.14
C SER A 79 -1.78 1.18 9.09
N PHE A 80 -0.98 0.30 9.68
CA PHE A 80 -1.38 -0.61 10.76
C PHE A 80 -0.97 -0.05 12.13
N ASP A 81 -0.87 1.26 12.24
CA ASP A 81 -0.54 1.92 13.49
C ASP A 81 -1.71 1.94 14.46
N ARG A 82 -1.39 2.06 15.73
CA ARG A 82 -2.33 2.28 16.81
C ARG A 82 -2.28 3.74 17.27
N GLU A 83 -1.08 4.32 17.26
CA GLU A 83 -0.82 5.66 17.77
C GLU A 83 -0.66 6.67 16.63
N LYS A 84 -1.53 7.66 16.60
CA LYS A 84 -1.53 8.68 15.55
C LYS A 84 -0.22 9.45 15.48
N ASP A 85 0.33 9.85 16.62
CA ASP A 85 1.57 10.65 16.65
C ASP A 85 2.75 9.90 16.05
N ALA A 86 2.88 8.60 16.34
CA ALA A 86 3.92 7.76 15.78
C ALA A 86 3.76 7.61 14.26
N TRP A 87 2.54 7.45 13.79
CA TRP A 87 2.21 7.36 12.37
C TRP A 87 2.62 8.63 11.64
N VAL A 88 2.15 9.78 12.10
CA VAL A 88 2.44 11.08 11.49
C VAL A 88 3.95 11.37 11.48
N LYS A 89 4.62 11.05 12.59
CA LYS A 89 6.07 11.22 12.71
C LYS A 89 6.82 10.40 11.66
N ALA A 90 6.45 9.15 11.49
CA ALA A 90 7.09 8.26 10.51
C ALA A 90 6.88 8.75 9.07
N ILE A 91 5.69 9.25 8.74
CA ILE A 91 5.42 9.81 7.41
C ILE A 91 6.43 10.91 7.09
N SER A 92 6.68 11.80 8.03
CA SER A 92 7.63 12.89 7.88
C SER A 92 9.07 12.39 7.84
N GLU A 93 9.46 11.59 8.82
CA GLU A 93 10.85 11.13 8.96
C GLU A 93 11.31 10.21 7.82
N TRP A 94 10.40 9.37 7.32
CA TRP A 94 10.73 8.46 6.22
C TRP A 94 10.54 9.10 4.85
N GLY A 95 10.07 10.35 4.81
CA GLY A 95 9.94 11.12 3.57
C GLY A 95 8.99 10.53 2.55
N MET A 96 7.79 10.16 2.98
CA MET A 96 6.78 9.51 2.15
C MET A 96 5.72 10.52 1.69
N PRO A 97 5.86 11.14 0.51
CA PRO A 97 5.02 12.29 0.11
C PRO A 97 3.66 11.94 -0.51
N TRP A 98 3.24 10.68 -0.44
CA TRP A 98 1.94 10.25 -0.99
C TRP A 98 0.85 10.26 0.08
N ILE A 99 -0.39 9.93 -0.32
CA ILE A 99 -1.52 9.88 0.61
C ILE A 99 -1.35 8.76 1.61
N HIS A 100 -1.67 9.04 2.86
CA HIS A 100 -1.60 8.07 3.95
C HIS A 100 -2.91 8.01 4.68
N LEU A 101 -3.45 6.82 4.86
CA LEU A 101 -4.71 6.57 5.54
C LEU A 101 -4.51 5.55 6.65
N SER A 102 -5.31 5.68 7.72
CA SER A 102 -5.30 4.71 8.81
C SER A 102 -6.62 4.80 9.58
N ASP A 103 -7.08 3.67 10.11
CA ASP A 103 -8.16 3.64 11.08
C ASP A 103 -7.63 3.51 12.52
N LEU A 104 -6.31 3.43 12.68
CA LEU A 104 -5.61 3.32 13.97
C LEU A 104 -6.07 2.12 14.80
N LYS A 105 -6.44 1.05 14.15
CA LYS A 105 -6.93 -0.18 14.79
C LYS A 105 -5.90 -1.30 14.85
N PHE A 106 -4.65 -1.00 14.56
CA PHE A 106 -3.57 -1.98 14.58
C PHE A 106 -3.93 -3.16 13.67
N TRP A 107 -3.83 -4.39 14.12
CA TRP A 107 -4.17 -5.56 13.30
C TRP A 107 -5.68 -5.72 13.04
N ASP A 108 -6.53 -5.00 13.77
CA ASP A 108 -7.98 -5.00 13.54
C ASP A 108 -8.43 -4.01 12.47
N THR A 109 -7.48 -3.45 11.73
CA THR A 109 -7.78 -2.52 10.63
C THR A 109 -8.59 -3.22 9.52
N VAL A 110 -9.46 -2.45 8.87
CA VAL A 110 -10.28 -2.96 7.77
C VAL A 110 -9.42 -3.52 6.63
N ALA A 111 -8.24 -2.96 6.39
CA ALA A 111 -7.33 -3.45 5.36
C ALA A 111 -6.89 -4.89 5.59
N SER A 112 -6.73 -5.29 6.85
CA SER A 112 -6.34 -6.66 7.21
C SER A 112 -7.37 -7.67 6.73
N ASP A 113 -8.66 -7.37 6.96
CA ASP A 113 -9.75 -8.26 6.55
C ASP A 113 -9.94 -8.26 5.03
N VAL A 114 -9.99 -7.08 4.42
CA VAL A 114 -10.28 -6.91 2.99
C VAL A 114 -9.21 -7.57 2.11
N TYR A 115 -7.94 -7.40 2.46
CA TYR A 115 -6.81 -7.87 1.64
C TYR A 115 -6.03 -9.02 2.25
N THR A 116 -6.52 -9.59 3.33
CA THR A 116 -5.86 -10.72 4.01
C THR A 116 -4.41 -10.39 4.35
N VAL A 117 -4.19 -9.27 5.03
CA VAL A 117 -2.85 -8.87 5.45
C VAL A 117 -2.57 -9.46 6.82
N ASN A 118 -1.63 -10.41 6.90
CA ASN A 118 -1.26 -11.06 8.15
C ASN A 118 0.20 -10.82 8.53
N ALA A 119 0.92 -10.09 7.72
CA ALA A 119 2.30 -9.68 7.98
C ALA A 119 2.57 -8.41 7.17
N ILE A 120 3.43 -7.54 7.68
CA ILE A 120 3.87 -6.34 6.97
C ILE A 120 5.41 -6.29 6.99
N PRO A 121 6.06 -5.70 5.97
CA PRO A 121 5.46 -5.01 4.84
C PRO A 121 4.76 -5.95 3.86
N ASP A 122 3.71 -5.46 3.24
CA ASP A 122 2.97 -6.14 2.19
C ASP A 122 2.45 -5.05 1.26
N ASN A 123 2.09 -5.40 0.03
CA ASN A 123 1.50 -4.43 -0.87
C ASN A 123 0.73 -5.12 -1.98
N ILE A 124 -0.12 -4.36 -2.66
CA ILE A 124 -0.76 -4.77 -3.91
C ILE A 124 -0.54 -3.70 -4.96
N LEU A 125 -0.39 -4.10 -6.21
CA LEU A 125 -0.29 -3.19 -7.34
C LEU A 125 -1.57 -3.29 -8.16
N ILE A 126 -2.23 -2.14 -8.37
CA ILE A 126 -3.50 -2.04 -9.08
C ILE A 126 -3.24 -1.34 -10.41
N ASP A 127 -3.74 -1.92 -11.52
CA ASP A 127 -3.58 -1.31 -12.84
C ASP A 127 -4.56 -0.13 -13.05
N PRO A 128 -4.43 0.62 -14.15
CA PRO A 128 -5.30 1.80 -14.38
C PRO A 128 -6.80 1.50 -14.43
N GLU A 129 -7.19 0.27 -14.75
CA GLU A 129 -8.59 -0.13 -14.81
C GLU A 129 -9.13 -0.63 -13.47
N GLY A 130 -8.26 -0.82 -12.47
CA GLY A 130 -8.68 -1.24 -11.15
C GLY A 130 -8.50 -2.73 -10.85
N THR A 131 -7.70 -3.43 -11.64
CA THR A 131 -7.39 -4.85 -11.39
C THR A 131 -6.10 -4.98 -10.59
N VAL A 132 -6.11 -5.84 -9.57
CA VAL A 132 -4.91 -6.15 -8.79
C VAL A 132 -4.04 -7.08 -9.65
N VAL A 133 -2.85 -6.63 -10.02
CA VAL A 133 -1.98 -7.39 -10.94
C VAL A 133 -0.78 -8.03 -10.26
N ALA A 134 -0.44 -7.61 -9.05
CA ALA A 134 0.71 -8.16 -8.32
C ALA A 134 0.54 -7.92 -6.82
N ARG A 135 1.30 -8.67 -6.03
CA ARG A 135 1.30 -8.53 -4.58
C ARG A 135 2.71 -8.78 -4.03
N ASP A 136 3.01 -8.13 -2.91
CA ASP A 136 4.27 -8.30 -2.17
C ASP A 136 5.52 -8.03 -3.02
N LEU A 137 5.51 -6.89 -3.70
CA LEU A 137 6.63 -6.43 -4.52
C LEU A 137 7.64 -5.71 -3.61
N ARG A 138 8.74 -6.39 -3.29
CA ARG A 138 9.77 -5.86 -2.37
C ARG A 138 11.12 -5.76 -3.07
N GLY A 139 11.91 -4.75 -2.67
CA GLY A 139 13.26 -4.56 -3.18
C GLY A 139 13.31 -4.43 -4.68
N GLU A 140 14.17 -5.21 -5.31
CA GLU A 140 14.34 -5.18 -6.76
C GLU A 140 13.09 -5.59 -7.54
N ALA A 141 12.23 -6.44 -6.95
CA ALA A 141 11.01 -6.87 -7.61
C ALA A 141 10.07 -5.70 -7.92
N LEU A 142 10.01 -4.70 -7.06
CA LEU A 142 9.20 -3.50 -7.30
C LEU A 142 9.74 -2.71 -8.49
N GLU A 143 11.05 -2.45 -8.51
CA GLU A 143 11.68 -1.71 -9.61
C GLU A 143 11.56 -2.47 -10.93
N GLU A 144 11.79 -3.78 -10.93
CA GLU A 144 11.65 -4.60 -12.13
C GLU A 144 10.24 -4.51 -12.71
N LYS A 145 9.23 -4.64 -11.84
CA LYS A 145 7.83 -4.57 -12.28
C LYS A 145 7.48 -3.22 -12.87
N LEU A 146 7.87 -2.14 -12.19
CA LEU A 146 7.57 -0.79 -12.65
C LEU A 146 8.34 -0.43 -13.93
N SER A 147 9.59 -0.90 -14.07
CA SER A 147 10.35 -0.66 -15.30
C SER A 147 9.74 -1.37 -16.51
N GLU A 148 9.13 -2.54 -16.31
CA GLU A 148 8.40 -3.23 -17.38
C GLU A 148 7.16 -2.43 -17.80
N ILE A 149 6.45 -1.88 -16.83
CA ILE A 149 5.20 -1.13 -17.08
C ILE A 149 5.47 0.21 -17.76
N PHE A 150 6.50 0.93 -17.32
CA PHE A 150 6.79 2.30 -17.75
C PHE A 150 7.98 2.42 -18.70
N ARG A 151 8.18 1.46 -19.53
CA ARG A 151 9.26 1.48 -20.54
C ARG A 151 9.26 2.73 -21.42
#